data_5418b0a755abbb83855593ebbfb79c3c
#
_entry.id   5418b0a755abbb83855593ebbfb79c3c
#
_cell.length_a   1.000
_cell.length_b   1.000
_cell.length_c   1.000
_cell.angle_alpha   90.00
_cell.angle_beta   90.00
_cell.angle_gamma   90.00
#
_symmetry.space_group_name_H-M   'P 1'
#
loop_
_entity.id
_entity.type
_entity.pdbx_description
1 polymer ?
#
loop_
_entity_poly.entity_id
_entity_poly.type
_entity_poly.pdbx_seq_one_letter_code
_entity_poly.pdbx_strand_id
1 'polypeptide(L)'
;MLNRNFNDFKFQHKRNKNQILYTTRKIRNDDEILNLIDNFLLEKNSFVFESVEKGKIRGRYTIFGKNPDKIWEFNNNNSYLVTNKTKKKIIGNPEKIIEKIIEEFKFKIPSGLPPISSLISGYFSYDSIRYIEKIPNKCRDDLKLPDVRLLRPRVLVVHD
;
A
#
# COMPACT_ATOMS: atom_id res chain seq x y z
N MET A 1 -20.47 -9.57 9.12
CA MET A 1 -19.91 -10.01 10.43
C MET A 1 -18.39 -10.03 10.31
N LEU A 2 -17.65 -9.60 11.33
CA LEU A 2 -16.18 -9.66 11.30
C LEU A 2 -15.69 -11.11 11.31
N ASN A 3 -14.60 -11.40 10.62
CA ASN A 3 -14.01 -12.74 10.55
C ASN A 3 -13.39 -13.23 11.87
N ARG A 4 -13.14 -12.32 12.81
CA ARG A 4 -12.55 -12.63 14.13
C ARG A 4 -13.13 -11.75 15.23
N ASN A 5 -13.02 -12.25 16.47
CA ASN A 5 -13.26 -11.43 17.65
C ASN A 5 -12.18 -10.34 17.76
N PHE A 6 -12.59 -9.11 18.07
CA PHE A 6 -11.69 -7.95 18.16
C PHE A 6 -10.62 -8.11 19.27
N ASN A 7 -10.96 -8.81 20.36
CA ASN A 7 -9.99 -9.08 21.43
C ASN A 7 -8.88 -10.03 20.98
N ASP A 8 -9.21 -11.03 20.18
CA ASP A 8 -8.25 -11.95 19.59
C ASP A 8 -7.32 -11.24 18.62
N PHE A 9 -7.88 -10.34 17.78
CA PHE A 9 -7.12 -9.49 16.90
C PHE A 9 -6.12 -8.62 17.68
N LYS A 10 -6.55 -7.93 18.74
CA LYS A 10 -5.68 -7.11 19.60
C LYS A 10 -4.57 -7.93 20.24
N PHE A 11 -4.86 -9.13 20.71
CA PHE A 11 -3.88 -10.01 21.34
C PHE A 11 -2.78 -10.44 20.36
N GLN A 12 -3.15 -10.82 19.13
CA GLN A 12 -2.20 -11.19 18.09
C GLN A 12 -1.40 -9.97 17.59
N HIS A 13 -2.04 -8.82 17.47
CA HIS A 13 -1.38 -7.58 17.08
C HIS A 13 -0.29 -7.15 18.07
N LYS A 14 -0.55 -7.29 19.38
CA LYS A 14 0.46 -7.03 20.43
C LYS A 14 1.69 -7.93 20.32
N ARG A 15 1.58 -9.08 19.69
CA ARG A 15 2.69 -10.02 19.41
C ARG A 15 3.41 -9.72 18.10
N ASN A 16 3.20 -8.55 17.51
CA ASN A 16 3.79 -8.11 16.22
C ASN A 16 3.53 -9.08 15.05
N LYS A 17 2.44 -9.83 15.09
CA LYS A 17 2.05 -10.69 13.98
C LYS A 17 1.22 -9.91 12.97
N ASN A 18 1.62 -9.97 11.71
CA ASN A 18 0.81 -9.45 10.62
C ASN A 18 -0.49 -10.22 10.52
N GLN A 19 -1.62 -9.52 10.43
CA GLN A 19 -2.94 -10.13 10.34
C GLN A 19 -3.94 -9.20 9.67
N ILE A 20 -4.99 -9.79 9.12
CA ILE A 20 -6.10 -9.08 8.49
C ILE A 20 -7.35 -9.28 9.33
N LEU A 21 -8.02 -8.19 9.65
CA LEU A 21 -9.39 -8.18 10.14
C LEU A 21 -10.28 -7.73 8.99
N TYR A 22 -11.23 -8.56 8.57
CA TYR A 22 -12.04 -8.28 7.40
C TYR A 22 -13.52 -8.61 7.58
N THR A 23 -14.33 -7.98 6.77
CA THR A 23 -15.73 -8.32 6.54
C THR A 23 -16.02 -8.28 5.06
N THR A 24 -16.97 -9.07 4.62
CA THR A 24 -17.47 -9.04 3.25
C THR A 24 -18.93 -8.67 3.23
N ARG A 25 -19.35 -7.93 2.20
CA ARG A 25 -20.75 -7.61 1.98
C ARG A 25 -21.05 -7.57 0.49
N LYS A 26 -22.30 -7.87 0.13
CA LYS A 26 -22.78 -7.64 -1.22
C LYS A 26 -23.05 -6.16 -1.44
N ILE A 27 -22.69 -5.65 -2.59
CA ILE A 27 -22.97 -4.30 -3.04
C ILE A 27 -24.29 -4.32 -3.82
N ARG A 28 -25.07 -3.27 -3.71
CA ARG A 28 -26.39 -3.17 -4.34
C ARG A 28 -26.34 -2.62 -5.76
N ASN A 29 -25.44 -1.67 -5.99
CA ASN A 29 -25.23 -0.99 -7.26
C ASN A 29 -23.84 -0.34 -7.30
N ASP A 30 -23.45 0.12 -8.48
CA ASP A 30 -22.15 0.76 -8.69
C ASP A 30 -22.02 2.10 -7.95
N ASP A 31 -23.12 2.83 -7.75
CA ASP A 31 -23.11 4.11 -7.02
C ASP A 31 -22.62 3.97 -5.58
N GLU A 32 -22.88 2.82 -4.96
CA GLU A 32 -22.40 2.54 -3.60
C GLU A 32 -20.86 2.46 -3.56
N ILE A 33 -20.24 1.91 -4.59
CA ILE A 33 -18.77 1.87 -4.72
C ILE A 33 -18.22 3.26 -5.02
N LEU A 34 -18.82 3.99 -5.95
CA LEU A 34 -18.37 5.35 -6.29
C LEU A 34 -18.39 6.26 -5.06
N ASN A 35 -19.47 6.24 -4.29
CA ASN A 35 -19.57 7.00 -3.05
C ASN A 35 -18.51 6.59 -2.00
N LEU A 36 -18.16 5.31 -1.92
CA LEU A 36 -17.07 4.85 -1.04
C LEU A 36 -15.72 5.37 -1.51
N ILE A 37 -15.45 5.32 -2.81
CA ILE A 37 -14.22 5.81 -3.42
C ILE A 37 -14.06 7.30 -3.15
N ASP A 38 -15.09 8.10 -3.40
CA ASP A 38 -15.07 9.54 -3.17
C ASP A 38 -14.74 9.86 -1.71
N ASN A 39 -15.37 9.17 -0.76
CA ASN A 39 -15.07 9.34 0.66
C ASN A 39 -13.63 8.94 1.04
N PHE A 40 -13.03 7.96 0.34
CA PHE A 40 -11.65 7.58 0.57
C PHE A 40 -10.67 8.62 0.02
N LEU A 41 -10.96 9.19 -1.15
CA LEU A 41 -10.10 10.16 -1.82
C LEU A 41 -10.03 11.51 -1.09
N LEU A 42 -10.97 11.83 -0.22
CA LEU A 42 -10.92 13.03 0.63
C LEU A 42 -9.76 12.98 1.63
N GLU A 43 -9.23 11.80 1.97
CA GLU A 43 -8.16 11.67 2.93
C GLU A 43 -6.78 11.71 2.26
N LYS A 44 -5.81 12.33 2.93
CA LYS A 44 -4.41 12.33 2.48
C LYS A 44 -3.86 10.90 2.46
N ASN A 45 -3.00 10.62 1.47
CA ASN A 45 -2.38 9.30 1.29
C ASN A 45 -3.38 8.16 1.06
N SER A 46 -4.50 8.47 0.44
CA SER A 46 -5.41 7.50 -0.14
C SER A 46 -5.02 7.16 -1.57
N PHE A 47 -5.52 6.06 -2.08
CA PHE A 47 -5.34 5.65 -3.48
C PHE A 47 -6.54 4.85 -3.97
N VAL A 48 -6.73 4.88 -5.28
CA VAL A 48 -7.67 4.03 -6.01
C VAL A 48 -6.94 3.44 -7.21
N PHE A 49 -7.08 2.15 -7.40
CA PHE A 49 -6.70 1.43 -8.61
C PHE A 49 -7.96 0.83 -9.22
N GLU A 50 -8.34 1.36 -10.36
CA GLU A 50 -9.47 0.88 -11.12
C GLU A 50 -8.98 0.28 -12.44
N SER A 51 -9.45 -0.89 -12.77
CA SER A 51 -9.17 -1.48 -14.07
C SER A 51 -10.28 -1.15 -15.05
N VAL A 52 -9.90 -0.64 -16.20
CA VAL A 52 -10.82 -0.30 -17.30
C VAL A 52 -11.29 -1.54 -18.07
N GLU A 53 -10.51 -2.63 -18.05
CA GLU A 53 -10.90 -3.89 -18.67
C GLU A 53 -11.88 -4.66 -17.78
N LYS A 54 -13.16 -4.66 -18.14
CA LYS A 54 -14.20 -5.49 -17.51
C LYS A 54 -14.01 -6.96 -17.87
N GLY A 55 -13.00 -7.62 -17.30
CA GLY A 55 -12.68 -9.01 -17.60
C GLY A 55 -12.78 -9.92 -16.38
N LYS A 56 -13.09 -11.21 -16.59
CA LYS A 56 -13.14 -12.21 -15.50
C LYS A 56 -11.76 -12.53 -14.90
N ILE A 57 -10.68 -12.22 -15.60
CA ILE A 57 -9.30 -12.54 -15.19
C ILE A 57 -8.45 -11.27 -15.07
N ARG A 58 -8.49 -10.40 -16.08
CA ARG A 58 -7.83 -9.10 -16.08
C ARG A 58 -8.88 -8.02 -15.83
N GLY A 59 -8.53 -7.03 -15.03
CA GLY A 59 -9.46 -5.95 -14.74
C GLY A 59 -10.61 -6.30 -13.80
N ARG A 60 -10.45 -7.36 -13.03
CA ARG A 60 -11.49 -7.88 -12.13
C ARG A 60 -11.72 -7.01 -10.91
N TYR A 61 -10.67 -6.38 -10.37
CA TYR A 61 -10.75 -5.72 -9.08
C TYR A 61 -10.66 -4.21 -9.20
N THR A 62 -11.52 -3.50 -8.47
CA THR A 62 -11.29 -2.11 -8.05
C THR A 62 -10.77 -2.14 -6.62
N ILE A 63 -9.61 -1.50 -6.39
CA ILE A 63 -8.90 -1.55 -5.12
C ILE A 63 -8.65 -0.13 -4.66
N PHE A 64 -9.04 0.17 -3.43
CA PHE A 64 -8.76 1.47 -2.84
C PHE A 64 -8.42 1.37 -1.37
N GLY A 65 -7.56 2.26 -0.94
CA GLY A 65 -7.02 2.22 0.41
C GLY A 65 -6.73 3.59 0.97
N LYS A 66 -6.65 3.66 2.30
CA LYS A 66 -6.39 4.89 3.04
C LYS A 66 -5.73 4.66 4.39
N ASN A 67 -5.38 5.78 5.03
CA ASN A 67 -4.87 5.82 6.40
C ASN A 67 -3.65 4.92 6.60
N PRO A 68 -2.56 5.10 5.82
CA PRO A 68 -1.37 4.28 5.97
C PRO A 68 -0.74 4.49 7.35
N ASP A 69 -0.26 3.41 7.95
CA ASP A 69 0.51 3.48 9.19
C ASP A 69 2.02 3.61 8.95
N LYS A 70 2.49 3.20 7.77
CA LYS A 70 3.87 3.34 7.33
C LYS A 70 3.90 3.84 5.89
N ILE A 71 4.75 4.82 5.64
CA ILE A 71 5.09 5.29 4.30
C ILE A 71 6.62 5.26 4.22
N TRP A 72 7.15 4.67 3.16
CA TRP A 72 8.58 4.67 2.86
C TRP A 72 8.83 5.60 1.69
N GLU A 73 9.76 6.51 1.88
CA GLU A 73 10.19 7.47 0.87
C GLU A 73 11.68 7.30 0.61
N PHE A 74 12.05 7.16 -0.64
CA PHE A 74 13.44 7.04 -1.09
C PHE A 74 13.73 8.21 -2.01
N ASN A 75 14.84 8.88 -1.76
CA ASN A 75 15.25 10.07 -2.49
C ASN A 75 16.78 10.16 -2.50
N ASN A 76 17.41 10.07 -3.67
CA ASN A 76 18.87 10.20 -3.84
C ASN A 76 19.68 9.39 -2.78
N ASN A 77 19.48 8.09 -2.68
CA ASN A 77 20.12 7.21 -1.70
C ASN A 77 19.75 7.47 -0.22
N ASN A 78 18.84 8.39 0.05
CA ASN A 78 18.28 8.56 1.38
C ASN A 78 16.94 7.87 1.49
N SER A 79 16.79 7.06 2.52
CA SER A 79 15.54 6.32 2.78
C SER A 79 14.92 6.82 4.08
N TYR A 80 13.61 6.99 4.08
CA TYR A 80 12.87 7.48 5.24
C TYR A 80 11.65 6.61 5.50
N LEU A 81 11.39 6.36 6.78
CA LEU A 81 10.11 5.85 7.26
C LEU A 81 9.30 7.01 7.81
N VAL A 82 8.16 7.27 7.21
CA VAL A 82 7.20 8.29 7.63
C VAL A 82 6.02 7.59 8.29
N THR A 83 5.68 8.05 9.49
CA THR A 83 4.49 7.65 10.23
C THR A 83 3.67 8.88 10.56
N ASN A 84 2.47 8.74 11.12
CA ASN A 84 1.64 9.89 11.51
C ASN A 84 2.34 10.87 12.48
N LYS A 85 3.40 10.41 13.18
CA LYS A 85 4.07 11.19 14.22
C LYS A 85 5.53 11.53 13.92
N THR A 86 6.19 10.81 13.04
CA THR A 86 7.64 10.91 12.86
C THR A 86 8.07 10.65 11.41
N LYS A 87 9.15 11.33 11.00
CA LYS A 87 9.94 10.98 9.82
C LYS A 87 11.33 10.57 10.29
N LYS A 88 11.68 9.30 10.12
CA LYS A 88 12.98 8.74 10.56
C LYS A 88 13.76 8.30 9.33
N LYS A 89 15.06 8.65 9.31
CA LYS A 89 15.98 8.15 8.29
C LYS A 89 16.27 6.66 8.54
N ILE A 90 16.24 5.88 7.46
CA ILE A 90 16.65 4.47 7.45
C ILE A 90 18.03 4.44 6.82
N ILE A 91 18.98 3.80 7.49
CA ILE A 91 20.35 3.65 6.99
C ILE A 91 20.45 2.33 6.22
N GLY A 92 21.00 2.38 5.03
CA GLY A 92 21.24 1.19 4.21
C GLY A 92 21.05 1.45 2.71
N ASN A 93 21.33 0.44 1.91
CA ASN A 93 21.08 0.47 0.48
C ASN A 93 19.57 0.41 0.21
N PRO A 94 19.02 1.28 -0.63
CA PRO A 94 17.59 1.32 -0.96
C PRO A 94 17.01 -0.02 -1.40
N GLU A 95 17.70 -0.75 -2.26
CA GLU A 95 17.28 -2.06 -2.74
C GLU A 95 17.07 -3.06 -1.59
N LYS A 96 18.07 -3.19 -0.72
CA LYS A 96 17.99 -4.08 0.47
C LYS A 96 16.90 -3.66 1.46
N ILE A 97 16.65 -2.36 1.56
CA ILE A 97 15.56 -1.85 2.41
C ILE A 97 14.21 -2.26 1.81
N ILE A 98 14.04 -2.14 0.49
CA ILE A 98 12.80 -2.55 -0.21
C ILE A 98 12.57 -4.05 -0.08
N GLU A 99 13.59 -4.88 -0.29
CA GLU A 99 13.53 -6.34 -0.07
C GLU A 99 13.04 -6.67 1.36
N LYS A 100 13.63 -6.02 2.35
CA LYS A 100 13.25 -6.21 3.75
C LYS A 100 11.80 -5.78 4.02
N ILE A 101 11.34 -4.69 3.43
CA ILE A 101 9.95 -4.24 3.53
C ILE A 101 9.01 -5.32 3.00
N ILE A 102 9.32 -5.88 1.83
CA ILE A 102 8.52 -6.93 1.20
C ILE A 102 8.50 -8.19 2.07
N GLU A 103 9.64 -8.59 2.62
CA GLU A 103 9.74 -9.76 3.50
C GLU A 103 8.95 -9.58 4.81
N GLU A 104 9.07 -8.42 5.45
CA GLU A 104 8.30 -8.10 6.66
C GLU A 104 6.79 -8.09 6.42
N PHE A 105 6.36 -7.87 5.17
CA PHE A 105 4.96 -7.82 4.81
C PHE A 105 4.37 -9.17 4.37
N LYS A 106 5.20 -10.20 4.21
CA LYS A 106 4.74 -11.55 3.89
C LYS A 106 3.98 -12.14 5.07
N PHE A 107 2.72 -12.54 4.84
CA PHE A 107 1.92 -13.31 5.78
C PHE A 107 0.83 -14.11 5.07
N LYS A 108 0.28 -15.09 5.75
CA LYS A 108 -0.77 -15.95 5.20
C LYS A 108 -2.08 -15.18 5.09
N ILE A 109 -2.56 -14.99 3.88
CA ILE A 109 -3.86 -14.41 3.62
C ILE A 109 -4.94 -15.44 4.01
N PRO A 110 -6.01 -15.03 4.74
CA PRO A 110 -7.12 -15.91 5.05
C PRO A 110 -7.76 -16.53 3.79
N SER A 111 -8.14 -17.80 3.87
CA SER A 111 -8.90 -18.45 2.79
C SER A 111 -10.20 -17.70 2.53
N GLY A 112 -10.51 -17.50 1.26
CA GLY A 112 -11.71 -16.73 0.85
C GLY A 112 -11.44 -15.24 0.58
N LEU A 113 -10.22 -14.73 0.84
CA LEU A 113 -9.81 -13.43 0.37
C LEU A 113 -8.90 -13.54 -0.87
N PRO A 114 -9.00 -12.60 -1.82
CA PRO A 114 -8.10 -12.57 -2.96
C PRO A 114 -6.67 -12.26 -2.52
N PRO A 115 -5.64 -12.73 -3.25
CA PRO A 115 -4.23 -12.48 -2.91
C PRO A 115 -3.87 -11.01 -2.73
N ILE A 116 -4.56 -10.13 -3.44
CA ILE A 116 -4.37 -8.67 -3.37
C ILE A 116 -4.84 -8.05 -2.05
N SER A 117 -5.47 -8.81 -1.17
CA SER A 117 -5.88 -8.34 0.17
C SER A 117 -4.71 -8.00 1.09
N SER A 118 -3.48 -8.32 0.66
CA SER A 118 -2.25 -7.88 1.29
C SER A 118 -1.42 -7.15 0.24
N LEU A 119 -1.38 -5.82 0.29
CA LEU A 119 -0.62 -5.03 -0.65
C LEU A 119 0.12 -3.87 0.02
N ILE A 120 1.24 -3.52 -0.58
CA ILE A 120 1.92 -2.24 -0.42
C ILE A 120 1.64 -1.47 -1.72
N SER A 121 1.11 -0.27 -1.60
CA SER A 121 0.78 0.59 -2.73
C SER A 121 1.82 1.69 -2.90
N GLY A 122 2.03 2.17 -4.10
CA GLY A 122 2.94 3.27 -4.35
C GLY A 122 3.44 3.33 -5.77
N TYR A 123 4.57 4.01 -5.94
CA TYR A 123 5.21 4.16 -7.25
C TYR A 123 6.73 4.05 -7.15
N PHE A 124 7.30 3.66 -8.27
CA PHE A 124 8.71 3.76 -8.60
C PHE A 124 8.80 4.76 -9.75
N SER A 125 9.52 5.88 -9.54
CA SER A 125 9.79 6.82 -10.62
C SER A 125 10.83 6.24 -11.58
N TYR A 126 10.99 6.88 -12.73
CA TYR A 126 12.07 6.51 -13.67
C TYR A 126 13.45 6.58 -13.01
N ASP A 127 13.67 7.56 -12.15
CA ASP A 127 14.95 7.79 -11.48
C ASP A 127 15.32 6.71 -10.44
N SER A 128 14.38 5.87 -10.04
CA SER A 128 14.66 4.72 -9.17
C SER A 128 15.65 3.72 -9.80
N ILE A 129 15.81 3.71 -11.13
CA ILE A 129 16.82 2.91 -11.82
C ILE A 129 18.25 3.24 -11.36
N ARG A 130 18.49 4.45 -10.85
CA ARG A 130 19.80 4.89 -10.33
C ARG A 130 20.25 4.16 -9.08
N TYR A 131 19.34 3.42 -8.43
CA TYR A 131 19.71 2.55 -7.31
C TYR A 131 20.40 1.26 -7.77
N ILE A 132 20.20 0.90 -9.04
CA ILE A 132 20.72 -0.33 -9.67
C ILE A 132 21.81 -0.01 -10.67
N GLU A 133 21.63 1.04 -11.48
CA GLU A 133 22.52 1.40 -12.59
C GLU A 133 23.14 2.79 -12.42
N LYS A 134 24.38 2.96 -12.91
CA LYS A 134 25.05 4.26 -12.97
C LYS A 134 24.62 5.02 -14.22
N ILE A 135 23.55 5.78 -14.12
CA ILE A 135 23.04 6.62 -15.21
C ILE A 135 23.35 8.10 -14.93
N PRO A 136 23.78 8.89 -15.94
CA PRO A 136 24.03 10.31 -15.76
C PRO A 136 22.77 11.07 -15.33
N ASN A 137 22.90 11.94 -14.35
CA ASN A 137 21.81 12.82 -13.89
C ASN A 137 21.95 14.19 -14.59
N LYS A 138 21.36 14.32 -15.78
CA LYS A 138 21.43 15.54 -16.60
C LYS A 138 20.15 16.37 -16.59
N CYS A 139 19.04 15.76 -16.14
CA CYS A 139 17.75 16.44 -16.11
C CYS A 139 17.59 17.24 -14.82
N ARG A 140 16.92 18.38 -14.92
CA ARG A 140 16.53 19.17 -13.75
C ARG A 140 15.39 18.48 -13.03
N ASP A 141 15.55 18.27 -11.74
CA ASP A 141 14.45 17.83 -10.87
C ASP A 141 13.68 19.07 -10.39
N ASP A 142 12.58 19.38 -11.04
CA ASP A 142 11.68 20.49 -10.73
C ASP A 142 10.51 20.06 -9.84
N LEU A 143 10.13 18.79 -9.86
CA LEU A 143 9.01 18.24 -9.10
C LEU A 143 9.39 17.91 -7.65
N LYS A 144 10.65 17.60 -7.38
CA LYS A 144 11.18 17.21 -6.04
C LYS A 144 10.38 16.10 -5.38
N LEU A 145 9.87 15.16 -6.17
CA LEU A 145 9.17 13.99 -5.69
C LEU A 145 10.16 12.90 -5.26
N PRO A 146 9.79 12.03 -4.31
CA PRO A 146 10.60 10.86 -4.01
C PRO A 146 10.78 9.96 -5.24
N ASP A 147 11.97 9.35 -5.39
CA ASP A 147 12.22 8.36 -6.44
C ASP A 147 11.33 7.11 -6.28
N VAL A 148 11.11 6.72 -5.04
CA VAL A 148 10.18 5.64 -4.68
C VAL A 148 9.35 6.09 -3.49
N ARG A 149 8.06 5.89 -3.57
CA ARG A 149 7.16 6.11 -2.44
C ARG A 149 6.21 4.95 -2.31
N LEU A 150 6.34 4.23 -1.21
CA LEU A 150 5.53 3.06 -0.88
C LEU A 150 4.72 3.34 0.38
N LEU A 151 3.49 2.87 0.45
CA LEU A 151 2.63 3.02 1.61
C LEU A 151 1.94 1.69 1.96
N ARG A 152 1.75 1.47 3.25
CA ARG A 152 0.98 0.36 3.79
C ARG A 152 -0.37 0.88 4.27
N PRO A 153 -1.47 0.60 3.56
CA PRO A 153 -2.79 1.03 3.97
C PRO A 153 -3.25 0.26 5.22
N ARG A 154 -3.87 0.96 6.16
CA ARG A 154 -4.54 0.33 7.30
C ARG A 154 -5.96 -0.10 6.95
N VAL A 155 -6.57 0.60 6.03
CA VAL A 155 -7.90 0.26 5.52
C VAL A 155 -7.77 0.01 4.02
N LEU A 156 -8.18 -1.16 3.60
CA LEU A 156 -8.18 -1.59 2.21
C LEU A 156 -9.56 -2.12 1.85
N VAL A 157 -10.07 -1.68 0.73
CA VAL A 157 -11.29 -2.22 0.12
C VAL A 157 -10.92 -2.88 -1.20
N VAL A 158 -11.40 -4.07 -1.40
CA VAL A 158 -11.29 -4.82 -2.65
C VAL A 158 -12.70 -5.11 -3.12
N HIS A 159 -13.08 -4.52 -4.24
CA HIS A 159 -14.33 -4.76 -4.93
C HIS A 159 -14.07 -5.73 -6.07
N ASP A 160 -14.85 -6.83 -6.12
CA ASP A 160 -14.76 -7.92 -7.07
C ASP A 160 -16.03 -8.03 -7.91
#